data_362644b8762129662225500204dc8c41
#
_entry.id   362644b8762129662225500204dc8c41
#
_cell.length_a   1.000
_cell.length_b   1.000
_cell.length_c   1.000
_cell.angle_alpha   90.00
_cell.angle_beta   90.00
_cell.angle_gamma   90.00
#
_symmetry.space_group_name_H-M   'P 1'
#
loop_
_entity.id
_entity.type
_entity.pdbx_description
1 polymer ?
#
loop_
_entity_poly.entity_id
_entity_poly.type
_entity_poly.pdbx_seq_one_letter_code
_entity_poly.pdbx_strand_id
1 'polypeptide(L)'
;MFCAHLDGSPNVIGYYALQLGTDSVSELPDANKDNYLKNYVAFPALNLSFVAVDEQFQRQGLGGHLLMDVFARAAAISEHAGFYALTLTSMNADSTAFYESLNFRIYSENTKFPKMLYPLEDILTLVGAN
;
A
#
# COMPACT_ATOMS: atom_id res chain seq x y z
N MET A 1 -12.06 -4.81 6.45
CA MET A 1 -10.85 -5.51 6.92
C MET A 1 -10.79 -6.89 6.29
N PHE A 2 -9.60 -7.27 5.89
CA PHE A 2 -9.36 -8.55 5.20
C PHE A 2 -8.45 -9.42 6.08
N CYS A 3 -8.81 -10.68 6.23
CA CYS A 3 -8.13 -11.59 7.16
C CYS A 3 -7.54 -12.79 6.42
N ALA A 4 -6.38 -13.26 6.88
CA ALA A 4 -5.76 -14.48 6.43
C ALA A 4 -5.86 -15.55 7.51
N HIS A 5 -6.08 -16.80 7.10
CA HIS A 5 -6.20 -17.94 8.00
C HIS A 5 -5.32 -19.08 7.50
N LEU A 6 -4.89 -19.93 8.40
CA LEU A 6 -4.35 -21.23 8.00
C LEU A 6 -5.49 -22.11 7.50
N ASP A 7 -5.22 -22.95 6.52
CA ASP A 7 -6.21 -23.87 5.99
C ASP A 7 -6.80 -24.72 7.12
N GLY A 8 -8.15 -24.73 7.18
CA GLY A 8 -8.87 -25.50 8.20
C GLY A 8 -8.86 -24.91 9.59
N SER A 9 -8.25 -23.73 9.80
CA SER A 9 -8.21 -23.08 11.10
C SER A 9 -9.11 -21.84 11.12
N PRO A 10 -9.91 -21.63 12.18
CA PRO A 10 -10.65 -20.40 12.35
C PRO A 10 -9.80 -19.22 12.85
N ASN A 11 -8.55 -19.46 13.25
CA ASN A 11 -7.69 -18.42 13.81
C ASN A 11 -7.14 -17.51 12.74
N VAL A 12 -7.26 -16.20 12.96
CA VAL A 12 -6.68 -15.19 12.07
C VAL A 12 -5.17 -15.14 12.29
N ILE A 13 -4.39 -15.32 11.23
CA ILE A 13 -2.93 -15.25 11.29
C ILE A 13 -2.38 -13.93 10.76
N GLY A 14 -3.21 -13.17 10.06
CA GLY A 14 -2.86 -11.83 9.59
C GLY A 14 -4.08 -11.10 9.07
N TYR A 15 -3.98 -9.78 8.98
CA TYR A 15 -5.07 -8.96 8.47
C TYR A 15 -4.56 -7.60 8.00
N TYR A 16 -5.38 -6.95 7.18
CA TYR A 16 -5.12 -5.59 6.74
C TYR A 16 -6.44 -4.87 6.44
N ALA A 17 -6.39 -3.56 6.32
CA ALA A 17 -7.54 -2.76 5.95
C ALA A 17 -7.15 -1.72 4.90
N LEU A 18 -8.04 -1.51 3.94
CA LEU A 18 -7.92 -0.50 2.89
C LEU A 18 -8.99 0.56 3.08
N GLN A 19 -8.63 1.81 2.78
CA GLN A 19 -9.53 2.94 2.93
C GLN A 19 -9.26 3.97 1.84
N LEU A 20 -10.31 4.43 1.16
CA LEU A 20 -10.16 5.49 0.18
C LEU A 20 -10.01 6.84 0.89
N GLY A 21 -9.15 7.68 0.36
CA GLY A 21 -8.92 9.01 0.90
C GLY A 21 -8.18 9.89 -0.08
N THR A 22 -7.59 10.95 0.43
CA THR A 22 -6.82 11.88 -0.37
C THR A 22 -5.54 12.25 0.36
N ASP A 23 -4.52 12.68 -0.40
CA ASP A 23 -3.34 13.29 0.17
C ASP A 23 -2.88 14.44 -0.72
N SER A 24 -1.97 15.26 -0.22
CA SER A 24 -1.56 16.49 -0.89
C SER A 24 -0.58 16.21 -2.02
N VAL A 25 -0.87 16.77 -3.19
CA VAL A 25 0.05 16.69 -4.34
C VAL A 25 1.40 17.35 -4.01
N SER A 26 1.39 18.37 -3.14
CA SER A 26 2.62 19.07 -2.77
C SER A 26 3.64 18.18 -2.05
N GLU A 27 3.19 17.08 -1.45
CA GLU A 27 4.08 16.13 -0.78
C GLU A 27 4.77 15.17 -1.75
N LEU A 28 4.28 15.07 -2.98
CA LEU A 28 4.87 14.15 -3.96
C LEU A 28 6.21 14.68 -4.46
N PRO A 29 7.22 13.80 -4.65
CA PRO A 29 8.44 14.20 -5.35
C PRO A 29 8.11 14.68 -6.77
N ASP A 30 8.90 15.62 -7.28
CA ASP A 30 8.67 16.19 -8.61
C ASP A 30 8.57 15.12 -9.70
N ALA A 31 9.35 14.07 -9.59
CA ALA A 31 9.34 12.96 -10.55
C ALA A 31 7.99 12.22 -10.60
N ASN A 32 7.17 12.34 -9.55
CA ASN A 32 5.85 11.71 -9.47
C ASN A 32 4.71 12.67 -9.79
N LYS A 33 5.02 13.94 -10.06
CA LYS A 33 4.02 14.93 -10.45
C LYS A 33 3.87 14.90 -11.96
N ASP A 34 3.15 13.89 -12.45
CA ASP A 34 2.93 13.74 -13.89
C ASP A 34 1.87 14.72 -14.40
N ASN A 35 1.59 14.67 -15.69
CA ASN A 35 0.61 15.55 -16.31
C ASN A 35 -0.80 15.41 -15.74
N TYR A 36 -1.14 14.22 -15.24
CA TYR A 36 -2.43 13.96 -14.64
C TYR A 36 -2.64 14.81 -13.38
N LEU A 37 -1.59 14.98 -12.57
CA LEU A 37 -1.66 15.68 -11.29
C LEU A 37 -1.35 17.16 -11.38
N LYS A 38 -0.95 17.65 -12.53
CA LYS A 38 -0.45 19.01 -12.74
C LYS A 38 -1.37 20.09 -12.21
N ASN A 39 -2.69 19.89 -12.32
CA ASN A 39 -3.70 20.89 -11.94
C ASN A 39 -4.44 20.53 -10.65
N TYR A 40 -3.98 19.54 -9.91
CA TYR A 40 -4.63 19.08 -8.69
C TYR A 40 -3.86 19.51 -7.45
N VAL A 41 -4.57 19.88 -6.38
CA VAL A 41 -3.99 20.15 -5.06
C VAL A 41 -3.87 18.88 -4.24
N ALA A 42 -4.79 17.94 -4.46
CA ALA A 42 -4.84 16.67 -3.75
C ALA A 42 -4.98 15.53 -4.77
N PHE A 43 -4.50 14.36 -4.41
CA PHE A 43 -4.68 13.18 -5.24
C PHE A 43 -5.48 12.13 -4.47
N PRO A 44 -6.33 11.36 -5.18
CA PRO A 44 -7.05 10.27 -4.55
C PRO A 44 -6.08 9.13 -4.24
N ALA A 45 -6.20 8.55 -3.06
CA ALA A 45 -5.33 7.49 -2.59
C ALA A 45 -6.13 6.32 -2.05
N LEU A 46 -5.65 5.11 -2.27
CA LEU A 46 -6.12 3.93 -1.55
C LEU A 46 -5.12 3.71 -0.42
N ASN A 47 -5.55 3.94 0.82
CA ASN A 47 -4.67 3.88 1.97
C ASN A 47 -4.71 2.50 2.62
N LEU A 48 -3.54 1.90 2.78
CA LEU A 48 -3.37 0.70 3.59
C LEU A 48 -3.26 1.17 5.03
N SER A 49 -4.40 1.13 5.75
CA SER A 49 -4.51 1.72 7.08
C SER A 49 -3.68 0.97 8.10
N PHE A 50 -3.65 -0.35 7.98
CA PHE A 50 -2.78 -1.19 8.81
C PHE A 50 -2.63 -2.55 8.15
N VAL A 51 -1.53 -3.20 8.48
CA VAL A 51 -1.30 -4.61 8.18
C VAL A 51 -0.70 -5.23 9.44
N ALA A 52 -1.20 -6.39 9.81
CA ALA A 52 -0.71 -7.08 10.99
C ALA A 52 -0.63 -8.58 10.72
N VAL A 53 0.40 -9.21 11.28
CA VAL A 53 0.62 -10.65 11.19
C VAL A 53 0.78 -11.15 12.61
N ASP A 54 0.10 -12.25 12.95
CA ASP A 54 0.25 -12.89 14.26
C ASP A 54 1.74 -13.16 14.51
N GLU A 55 2.20 -12.83 15.71
CA GLU A 55 3.61 -12.91 16.09
C GLU A 55 4.22 -14.29 15.79
N GLN A 56 3.42 -15.33 15.96
CA GLN A 56 3.80 -16.72 15.71
C GLN A 56 4.15 -16.97 14.24
N PHE A 57 3.61 -16.16 13.32
CA PHE A 57 3.77 -16.34 11.88
C PHE A 57 4.63 -15.25 11.22
N GLN A 58 5.18 -14.35 12.01
CA GLN A 58 6.08 -13.32 11.48
C GLN A 58 7.36 -13.97 10.95
N ARG A 59 7.97 -13.33 9.95
CA ARG A 59 9.22 -13.79 9.31
C ARG A 59 9.09 -15.11 8.55
N GLN A 60 7.86 -15.54 8.24
CA GLN A 60 7.61 -16.73 7.42
C GLN A 60 7.15 -16.39 6.00
N GLY A 61 7.37 -15.13 5.58
CA GLY A 61 6.95 -14.68 4.26
C GLY A 61 5.49 -14.30 4.17
N LEU A 62 4.72 -14.40 5.26
CA LEU A 62 3.29 -14.09 5.24
C LEU A 62 3.02 -12.62 4.95
N GLY A 63 3.89 -11.71 5.45
CA GLY A 63 3.77 -10.28 5.14
C GLY A 63 3.80 -10.01 3.64
N GLY A 64 4.70 -10.68 2.91
CA GLY A 64 4.77 -10.59 1.45
C GLY A 64 3.52 -11.13 0.79
N HIS A 65 2.98 -12.24 1.26
CA HIS A 65 1.73 -12.80 0.74
C HIS A 65 0.55 -11.86 0.99
N LEU A 66 0.47 -11.23 2.16
CA LEU A 66 -0.57 -10.26 2.44
C LEU A 66 -0.47 -9.06 1.50
N LEU A 67 0.73 -8.56 1.24
CA LEU A 67 0.94 -7.45 0.32
C LEU A 67 0.56 -7.81 -1.11
N MET A 68 0.82 -9.03 -1.56
CA MET A 68 0.36 -9.48 -2.87
C MET A 68 -1.17 -9.50 -2.95
N ASP A 69 -1.84 -9.89 -1.87
CA ASP A 69 -3.30 -9.82 -1.79
C ASP A 69 -3.78 -8.37 -1.82
N VAL A 70 -3.09 -7.47 -1.11
CA VAL A 70 -3.39 -6.03 -1.15
C VAL A 70 -3.31 -5.51 -2.58
N PHE A 71 -2.26 -5.85 -3.33
CA PHE A 71 -2.11 -5.40 -4.71
C PHE A 71 -3.23 -5.94 -5.60
N ALA A 72 -3.60 -7.20 -5.44
CA ALA A 72 -4.70 -7.78 -6.21
C ALA A 72 -6.03 -7.09 -5.92
N ARG A 73 -6.31 -6.80 -4.65
CA ARG A 73 -7.53 -6.07 -4.27
C ARG A 73 -7.51 -4.64 -4.74
N ALA A 74 -6.35 -3.97 -4.68
CA ALA A 74 -6.20 -2.61 -5.18
C ALA A 74 -6.51 -2.55 -6.67
N ALA A 75 -6.01 -3.51 -7.46
CA ALA A 75 -6.33 -3.60 -8.87
C ALA A 75 -7.83 -3.79 -9.11
N ALA A 76 -8.49 -4.65 -8.32
CA ALA A 76 -9.93 -4.87 -8.43
C ALA A 76 -10.72 -3.61 -8.07
N ILE A 77 -10.33 -2.91 -7.00
CA ILE A 77 -10.98 -1.67 -6.59
C ILE A 77 -10.86 -0.61 -7.69
N SER A 78 -9.72 -0.54 -8.37
CA SER A 78 -9.49 0.46 -9.41
C SER A 78 -10.44 0.33 -10.60
N GLU A 79 -11.08 -0.82 -10.77
CA GLU A 79 -12.11 -1.00 -11.79
C GLU A 79 -13.39 -0.23 -11.49
N HIS A 80 -13.60 0.15 -10.22
CA HIS A 80 -14.83 0.79 -9.76
C HIS A 80 -14.60 2.16 -9.14
N ALA A 81 -13.38 2.46 -8.70
CA ALA A 81 -13.05 3.72 -8.05
C ALA A 81 -11.63 4.12 -8.44
N GLY A 82 -11.48 5.34 -8.97
CA GLY A 82 -10.17 5.84 -9.39
C GLY A 82 -9.33 6.27 -8.21
N PHE A 83 -8.04 5.94 -8.23
CA PHE A 83 -7.06 6.48 -7.30
C PHE A 83 -5.68 6.52 -7.99
N TYR A 84 -4.80 7.41 -7.50
CA TYR A 84 -3.48 7.60 -8.07
C TYR A 84 -2.48 6.55 -7.57
N ALA A 85 -2.52 6.24 -6.28
CA ALA A 85 -1.53 5.37 -5.65
C ALA A 85 -2.10 4.68 -4.41
N LEU A 86 -1.52 3.52 -4.11
CA LEU A 86 -1.66 2.88 -2.82
C LEU A 86 -0.69 3.57 -1.86
N THR A 87 -1.17 4.01 -0.69
CA THR A 87 -0.36 4.73 0.27
C THR A 87 -0.37 4.03 1.63
N LEU A 88 0.67 4.26 2.40
CA LEU A 88 0.75 3.79 3.78
C LEU A 88 1.68 4.69 4.58
N THR A 89 1.60 4.58 5.89
CA THR A 89 2.54 5.24 6.81
C THR A 89 3.34 4.14 7.51
N SER A 90 4.67 4.18 7.36
CA SER A 90 5.54 3.22 8.01
C SER A 90 5.78 3.62 9.47
N MET A 91 5.79 2.63 10.36
CA MET A 91 5.83 2.88 11.80
C MET A 91 7.21 2.72 12.42
N ASN A 92 8.17 2.13 11.69
CA ASN A 92 9.53 1.94 12.18
C ASN A 92 10.49 1.65 11.02
N ALA A 93 11.78 1.62 11.32
CA ALA A 93 12.82 1.41 10.30
C ALA A 93 12.72 0.04 9.62
N ASP A 94 12.35 -1.00 10.36
CA ASP A 94 12.23 -2.34 9.81
C ASP A 94 11.08 -2.41 8.81
N SER A 95 9.94 -1.80 9.14
CA SER A 95 8.80 -1.71 8.23
C SER A 95 9.16 -0.91 6.98
N THR A 96 9.87 0.21 7.15
CA THR A 96 10.30 1.04 6.02
C THR A 96 11.18 0.22 5.06
N ALA A 97 12.17 -0.50 5.60
CA ALA A 97 13.03 -1.35 4.77
C ALA A 97 12.25 -2.44 4.05
N PHE A 98 11.28 -3.05 4.73
CA PHE A 98 10.41 -4.06 4.13
C PHE A 98 9.62 -3.50 2.94
N TYR A 99 8.98 -2.34 3.13
CA TYR A 99 8.20 -1.73 2.05
C TYR A 99 9.08 -1.25 0.91
N GLU A 100 10.26 -0.71 1.21
CA GLU A 100 11.20 -0.31 0.16
C GLU A 100 11.67 -1.52 -0.66
N SER A 101 11.85 -2.67 -0.02
CA SER A 101 12.21 -3.90 -0.73
C SER A 101 11.12 -4.35 -1.72
N LEU A 102 9.88 -3.90 -1.51
CA LEU A 102 8.75 -4.17 -2.40
C LEU A 102 8.52 -3.03 -3.40
N ASN A 103 9.43 -2.07 -3.48
CA ASN A 103 9.42 -0.92 -4.38
C ASN A 103 8.42 0.19 -4.01
N PHE A 104 7.98 0.24 -2.77
CA PHE A 104 7.31 1.43 -2.26
C PHE A 104 8.32 2.56 -2.17
N ARG A 105 7.86 3.79 -2.37
CA ARG A 105 8.70 4.98 -2.32
C ARG A 105 8.23 5.94 -1.24
N ILE A 106 9.17 6.48 -0.48
CA ILE A 106 8.88 7.51 0.51
C ILE A 106 8.53 8.80 -0.22
N TYR A 107 7.43 9.46 0.19
CA TYR A 107 7.04 10.73 -0.41
C TYR A 107 6.79 11.85 0.61
N SER A 108 6.96 11.57 1.91
CA SER A 108 6.83 12.62 2.93
C SER A 108 8.19 12.89 3.58
N GLU A 109 8.31 14.08 4.15
CA GLU A 109 9.54 14.50 4.84
C GLU A 109 9.61 14.02 6.29
N ASN A 110 8.55 13.41 6.82
CA ASN A 110 8.56 12.89 8.18
C ASN A 110 9.47 11.66 8.24
N THR A 111 10.63 11.81 8.91
CA THR A 111 11.62 10.74 8.97
C THR A 111 11.29 9.67 10.00
N LYS A 112 10.41 9.97 10.97
CA LYS A 112 10.04 9.02 12.02
C LYS A 112 8.94 8.06 11.54
N PHE A 113 7.93 8.61 10.86
CA PHE A 113 6.80 7.84 10.33
C PHE A 113 6.61 8.23 8.87
N PRO A 114 7.50 7.76 7.96
CA PRO A 114 7.42 8.18 6.58
C PRO A 114 6.18 7.64 5.90
N LYS A 115 5.58 8.49 5.06
CA LYS A 115 4.52 8.08 4.16
C LYS A 115 5.15 7.49 2.91
N MET A 116 4.61 6.37 2.46
CA MET A 116 5.11 5.65 1.29
C MET A 116 3.99 5.42 0.31
N LEU A 117 4.33 5.34 -0.97
CA LEU A 117 3.34 5.10 -2.02
C LEU A 117 3.82 4.07 -3.03
N TYR A 118 2.84 3.46 -3.69
CA TYR A 118 3.04 2.56 -4.82
C TYR A 118 2.02 2.96 -5.89
N PRO A 119 2.45 3.48 -7.04
CA PRO A 119 1.51 3.98 -8.05
C PRO A 119 0.58 2.89 -8.57
N LEU A 120 -0.67 3.24 -8.84
CA LEU A 120 -1.64 2.28 -9.40
C LEU A 120 -1.13 1.68 -10.70
N GLU A 121 -0.51 2.49 -11.56
CA GLU A 121 0.06 2.02 -12.82
C GLU A 121 1.01 0.85 -12.61
N ASP A 122 1.87 0.95 -11.60
CA ASP A 122 2.83 -0.10 -11.26
C ASP A 122 2.13 -1.33 -10.66
N ILE A 123 1.06 -1.12 -9.88
CA ILE A 123 0.25 -2.22 -9.35
C ILE A 123 -0.35 -3.02 -10.50
N LEU A 124 -0.94 -2.34 -11.46
CA LEU A 124 -1.59 -3.01 -12.60
C LEU A 124 -0.58 -3.81 -13.42
N THR A 125 0.62 -3.29 -13.59
CA THR A 125 1.70 -4.02 -14.24
C THR A 125 2.09 -5.26 -13.45
N LEU A 126 2.23 -5.10 -12.13
CA LEU A 126 2.66 -6.19 -11.27
C LEU A 126 1.66 -7.36 -11.25
N VAL A 127 0.36 -7.06 -11.22
CA VAL A 127 -0.67 -8.10 -11.18
C VAL A 127 -1.08 -8.58 -12.58
N GLY A 128 -0.50 -8.03 -13.64
CA GLY A 128 -0.80 -8.42 -15.01
C GLY A 128 -2.17 -8.00 -15.49
N ALA A 129 -2.71 -6.91 -14.96
CA ALA A 129 -4.06 -6.44 -15.23
C ALA A 129 -4.17 -5.43 -16.37
N ASN A 130 -3.07 -5.11 -17.04
CA ASN A 130 -3.09 -4.17 -18.16
C ASN A 130 -3.34 -4.81 -19.49
#